data_1d1d8761b7e5b34b722534bfddf87690
#
_entry.id   1d1d8761b7e5b34b722534bfddf87690
#
_cell.length_a   1.000
_cell.length_b   1.000
_cell.length_c   1.000
_cell.angle_alpha   90.00
_cell.angle_beta   90.00
_cell.angle_gamma   90.00
#
_symmetry.space_group_name_H-M   'P 1'
#
loop_
_entity.id
_entity.type
_entity.pdbx_description
1 polymer ?
#
loop_
_entity_poly.entity_id
_entity_poly.type
_entity_poly.pdbx_seq_one_letter_code
_entity_poly.pdbx_strand_id
1 'polypeptide(L)'
;AIRDNEPELKRPKMWWFNLIMTLALLAMLIMDIAHGGILFMLGAAIALTANYRSSKLVTERLDALAADSLAPALATLAAGVFSGILTGSGMATALAEGITKIIPESLGTHMAPIYAIISAPAITFLPQDAFYFGIASVMAGVMGQFGITPDQAAVASMVGQAFRLISPVIPALYMLCEYTEINFVDFQKGYIKFAWPILFIYIIVYGITGVMPL
;
A
#
# COMPACT_ATOMS: atom_id res chain seq x y z
N ALA A 1 6.98 -0.03 20.84
CA ALA A 1 6.20 0.71 21.82
C ALA A 1 6.69 2.15 21.81
N ILE A 2 5.88 3.07 21.33
CA ILE A 2 6.14 4.51 21.38
C ILE A 2 6.25 4.86 22.86
N ARG A 3 7.41 5.35 23.29
CA ARG A 3 7.61 5.84 24.66
C ARG A 3 6.82 7.13 24.83
N ASP A 4 5.52 7.02 25.06
CA ASP A 4 4.58 8.14 25.16
C ASP A 4 4.76 8.98 26.44
N ASN A 5 5.65 8.60 27.34
CA ASN A 5 5.78 9.17 28.66
C ASN A 5 7.01 10.08 28.88
N GLU A 6 7.76 10.43 27.84
CA GLU A 6 8.86 11.37 27.99
C GLU A 6 8.40 12.80 27.68
N PRO A 7 8.16 13.64 28.70
CA PRO A 7 7.67 15.03 28.52
C PRO A 7 8.62 15.88 27.66
N GLU A 8 9.92 15.53 27.67
CA GLU A 8 10.94 16.25 26.90
C GLU A 8 10.80 16.07 25.38
N LEU A 9 10.12 15.02 24.92
CA LEU A 9 9.90 14.73 23.50
C LEU A 9 8.63 15.37 22.96
N LYS A 10 7.70 15.75 23.85
CA LYS A 10 6.48 16.45 23.45
C LYS A 10 6.78 17.91 23.14
N ARG A 11 6.27 18.38 22.00
CA ARG A 11 6.42 19.77 21.56
C ARG A 11 5.05 20.45 21.36
N PRO A 12 4.26 20.64 22.43
CA PRO A 12 2.89 21.16 22.30
C PRO A 12 2.84 22.55 21.67
N LYS A 13 3.89 23.37 21.86
CA LYS A 13 3.99 24.71 21.25
C LYS A 13 4.24 24.69 19.74
N MET A 14 4.71 23.58 19.20
CA MET A 14 5.04 23.43 17.78
C MET A 14 3.97 22.67 17.00
N TRP A 15 2.86 22.28 17.62
CA TRP A 15 1.88 21.44 16.96
C TRP A 15 1.22 22.12 15.76
N TRP A 16 0.94 23.43 15.86
CA TRP A 16 0.40 24.20 14.73
C TRP A 16 1.38 24.26 13.56
N PHE A 17 2.65 24.50 13.83
CA PHE A 17 3.68 24.47 12.81
C PHE A 17 3.76 23.10 12.12
N ASN A 18 3.80 22.03 12.90
CA ASN A 18 3.86 20.66 12.38
C ASN A 18 2.60 20.32 11.56
N LEU A 19 1.41 20.73 12.01
CA LEU A 19 0.17 20.53 11.29
C LEU A 19 0.17 21.25 9.94
N ILE A 20 0.51 22.54 9.92
CA ILE A 20 0.54 23.34 8.69
C ILE A 20 1.57 22.76 7.71
N MET A 21 2.76 22.41 8.21
CA MET A 21 3.81 21.79 7.41
C MET A 21 3.34 20.46 6.80
N THR A 22 2.70 19.60 7.59
CA THR A 22 2.18 18.31 7.12
C THR A 22 1.11 18.51 6.04
N LEU A 23 0.17 19.44 6.27
CA LEU A 23 -0.87 19.77 5.28
C LEU A 23 -0.26 20.36 3.99
N ALA A 24 0.76 21.21 4.11
CA ALA A 24 1.47 21.76 2.95
C ALA A 24 2.17 20.65 2.15
N LEU A 25 2.87 19.73 2.81
CA LEU A 25 3.52 18.59 2.16
C LEU A 25 2.51 17.68 1.45
N LEU A 26 1.37 17.41 2.08
CA LEU A 26 0.30 16.62 1.48
C LEU A 26 -0.31 17.33 0.26
N ALA A 27 -0.53 18.65 0.35
CA ALA A 27 -1.00 19.43 -0.78
C ALA A 27 -0.01 19.40 -1.95
N MET A 28 1.30 19.58 -1.67
CA MET A 28 2.36 19.50 -2.69
C MET A 28 2.44 18.11 -3.33
N LEU A 29 2.21 17.04 -2.55
CA LEU A 29 2.17 15.66 -3.05
C LEU A 29 0.96 15.44 -3.97
N ILE A 30 -0.24 15.90 -3.57
CA ILE A 30 -1.46 15.79 -4.37
C ILE A 30 -1.35 16.59 -5.68
N MET A 31 -0.68 17.76 -5.63
CA MET A 31 -0.45 18.61 -6.81
C MET A 31 0.70 18.10 -7.69
N ASP A 32 1.35 17.00 -7.32
CA ASP A 32 2.49 16.39 -8.03
C ASP A 32 3.64 17.38 -8.33
N ILE A 33 3.90 18.29 -7.38
CA ILE A 33 4.91 19.35 -7.54
C ILE A 33 6.32 18.76 -7.54
N ALA A 34 6.55 17.70 -6.75
CA ALA A 34 7.82 17.00 -6.69
C ALA A 34 7.63 15.55 -6.22
N HIS A 35 8.62 14.71 -6.53
CA HIS A 35 8.59 13.31 -6.12
C HIS A 35 8.42 13.16 -4.60
N GLY A 36 7.49 12.29 -4.16
CA GLY A 36 7.12 12.13 -2.76
C GLY A 36 8.30 11.89 -1.83
N GLY A 37 9.30 11.11 -2.24
CA GLY A 37 10.50 10.88 -1.44
C GLY A 37 11.28 12.15 -1.12
N ILE A 38 11.38 13.09 -2.07
CA ILE A 38 12.05 14.39 -1.87
C ILE A 38 11.23 15.25 -0.91
N LEU A 39 9.90 15.31 -1.09
CA LEU A 39 9.01 16.09 -0.23
C LEU A 39 9.07 15.59 1.22
N PHE A 40 8.99 14.28 1.45
CA PHE A 40 9.06 13.72 2.79
C PHE A 40 10.45 13.89 3.43
N MET A 41 11.52 13.76 2.66
CA MET A 41 12.88 13.97 3.16
C MET A 41 13.11 15.42 3.60
N LEU A 42 12.68 16.38 2.79
CA LEU A 42 12.74 17.81 3.14
C LEU A 42 11.84 18.11 4.34
N GLY A 43 10.62 17.58 4.37
CA GLY A 43 9.70 17.72 5.49
C GLY A 43 10.28 17.17 6.79
N ALA A 44 10.88 15.99 6.76
CA ALA A 44 11.54 15.40 7.92
C ALA A 44 12.72 16.27 8.41
N ALA A 45 13.56 16.76 7.49
CA ALA A 45 14.68 17.64 7.83
C ALA A 45 14.19 18.96 8.49
N ILE A 46 13.15 19.58 7.93
CA ILE A 46 12.53 20.79 8.48
C ILE A 46 11.90 20.50 9.84
N ALA A 47 11.16 19.40 9.97
CA ALA A 47 10.54 19.01 11.22
C ALA A 47 11.57 18.78 12.33
N LEU A 48 12.63 18.03 12.05
CA LEU A 48 13.70 17.76 13.01
C LEU A 48 14.40 19.04 13.45
N THR A 49 14.80 19.90 12.53
CA THR A 49 15.50 21.14 12.84
C THR A 49 14.64 22.16 13.56
N ALA A 50 13.36 22.27 13.21
CA ALA A 50 12.42 23.20 13.86
C ALA A 50 12.01 22.75 15.26
N ASN A 51 11.80 21.45 15.47
CA ASN A 51 11.33 20.92 16.74
C ASN A 51 12.48 20.64 17.74
N TYR A 52 13.68 20.32 17.25
CA TYR A 52 14.81 19.95 18.09
C TYR A 52 16.02 20.85 17.79
N ARG A 53 16.33 21.74 18.72
CA ARG A 53 17.40 22.75 18.56
C ARG A 53 18.82 22.21 18.80
N SER A 54 18.95 21.00 19.34
CA SER A 54 20.24 20.38 19.65
C SER A 54 20.48 19.20 18.74
N SER A 55 21.67 19.11 18.12
CA SER A 55 22.08 17.94 17.34
C SER A 55 21.98 16.64 18.14
N LYS A 56 22.27 16.70 19.45
CA LYS A 56 22.16 15.54 20.34
C LYS A 56 20.72 15.02 20.39
N LEU A 57 19.73 15.90 20.57
CA LEU A 57 18.30 15.52 20.59
C LEU A 57 17.83 14.99 19.22
N VAL A 58 18.33 15.55 18.13
CA VAL A 58 18.03 15.05 16.78
C VAL A 58 18.57 13.62 16.62
N THR A 59 19.83 13.35 17.01
CA THR A 59 20.41 12.03 16.95
C THR A 59 19.64 11.03 17.83
N GLU A 60 19.34 11.37 19.06
CA GLU A 60 18.53 10.53 19.95
C GLU A 60 17.16 10.16 19.37
N ARG A 61 16.53 11.11 18.66
CA ARG A 61 15.24 10.85 17.98
C ARG A 61 15.40 9.94 16.77
N LEU A 62 16.43 10.17 15.96
CA LEU A 62 16.75 9.30 14.82
C LEU A 62 17.07 7.88 15.28
N ASP A 63 17.89 7.72 16.31
CA ASP A 63 18.23 6.41 16.87
C ASP A 63 16.99 5.68 17.43
N ALA A 64 16.12 6.42 18.13
CA ALA A 64 14.90 5.83 18.69
C ALA A 64 13.90 5.34 17.61
N LEU A 65 13.90 5.97 16.44
CA LEU A 65 12.98 5.64 15.33
C LEU A 65 13.63 4.77 14.26
N ALA A 66 14.95 4.61 14.28
CA ALA A 66 15.71 3.89 13.25
C ALA A 66 15.24 2.43 13.10
N ALA A 67 15.03 1.74 14.21
CA ALA A 67 14.61 0.34 14.20
C ALA A 67 13.22 0.16 13.52
N ASP A 68 12.28 1.05 13.84
CA ASP A 68 10.92 1.01 13.28
C ASP A 68 10.90 1.39 11.80
N SER A 69 11.85 2.22 11.35
CA SER A 69 11.94 2.69 9.96
C SER A 69 12.75 1.76 9.07
N LEU A 70 13.71 1.03 9.62
CA LEU A 70 14.66 0.21 8.85
C LEU A 70 13.98 -0.97 8.17
N ALA A 71 13.11 -1.69 8.87
CA ALA A 71 12.44 -2.87 8.33
C ALA A 71 11.54 -2.53 7.12
N PRO A 72 10.65 -1.51 7.16
CA PRO A 72 9.89 -1.08 5.99
C PRO A 72 10.78 -0.58 4.85
N ALA A 73 11.84 0.16 5.14
CA ALA A 73 12.75 0.66 4.12
C ALA A 73 13.46 -0.49 3.38
N LEU A 74 13.98 -1.47 4.11
CA LEU A 74 14.61 -2.66 3.52
C LEU A 74 13.62 -3.50 2.72
N ALA A 75 12.39 -3.67 3.21
CA ALA A 75 11.34 -4.38 2.48
C ALA A 75 11.02 -3.69 1.15
N THR A 76 10.89 -2.36 1.14
CA THR A 76 10.64 -1.57 -0.08
C THR A 76 11.80 -1.68 -1.07
N LEU A 77 13.05 -1.59 -0.59
CA LEU A 77 14.23 -1.78 -1.44
C LEU A 77 14.28 -3.19 -2.03
N ALA A 78 14.05 -4.22 -1.22
CA ALA A 78 14.02 -5.61 -1.69
C ALA A 78 12.91 -5.84 -2.74
N ALA A 79 11.72 -5.28 -2.52
CA ALA A 79 10.62 -5.34 -3.47
C ALA A 79 10.97 -4.61 -4.79
N GLY A 80 11.63 -3.47 -4.72
CA GLY A 80 12.12 -2.74 -5.89
C GLY A 80 13.15 -3.54 -6.70
N VAL A 81 14.11 -4.18 -6.02
CA VAL A 81 15.09 -5.08 -6.66
C VAL A 81 14.39 -6.27 -7.31
N PHE A 82 13.46 -6.92 -6.60
CA PHE A 82 12.69 -8.04 -7.13
C PHE A 82 11.89 -7.65 -8.39
N SER A 83 11.16 -6.54 -8.33
CA SER A 83 10.41 -6.01 -9.48
C SER A 83 11.34 -5.66 -10.65
N GLY A 84 12.48 -5.03 -10.38
CA GLY A 84 13.47 -4.69 -11.39
C GLY A 84 14.05 -5.93 -12.08
N ILE A 85 14.35 -6.99 -11.33
CA ILE A 85 14.80 -8.27 -11.90
C ILE A 85 13.68 -8.89 -12.73
N LEU A 86 12.46 -8.97 -12.20
CA LEU A 86 11.32 -9.60 -12.86
C LEU A 86 10.99 -8.94 -14.21
N THR A 87 10.99 -7.61 -14.24
CA THR A 87 10.70 -6.83 -15.45
C THR A 87 11.90 -6.75 -16.40
N GLY A 88 13.09 -6.46 -15.87
CA GLY A 88 14.30 -6.24 -16.67
C GLY A 88 14.85 -7.52 -17.31
N SER A 89 14.62 -8.70 -16.73
CA SER A 89 14.99 -9.99 -17.31
C SER A 89 13.98 -10.53 -18.35
N GLY A 90 12.83 -9.86 -18.52
CA GLY A 90 11.74 -10.37 -19.35
C GLY A 90 10.91 -11.50 -18.71
N MET A 91 11.21 -11.89 -17.47
CA MET A 91 10.46 -12.95 -16.76
C MET A 91 8.98 -12.58 -16.58
N ALA A 92 8.67 -11.31 -16.31
CA ALA A 92 7.29 -10.84 -16.18
C ALA A 92 6.52 -11.06 -17.49
N THR A 93 7.12 -10.75 -18.63
CA THR A 93 6.53 -10.95 -19.96
C THR A 93 6.34 -12.45 -20.25
N ALA A 94 7.36 -13.26 -20.00
CA ALA A 94 7.27 -14.71 -20.21
C ALA A 94 6.19 -15.37 -19.34
N LEU A 95 6.05 -14.93 -18.07
CA LEU A 95 4.98 -15.37 -17.17
C LEU A 95 3.61 -14.95 -17.69
N ALA A 96 3.46 -13.69 -18.13
CA ALA A 96 2.22 -13.18 -18.68
C ALA A 96 1.80 -13.97 -19.94
N GLU A 97 2.71 -14.22 -20.88
CA GLU A 97 2.47 -15.05 -22.06
C GLU A 97 2.10 -16.49 -21.71
N GLY A 98 2.78 -17.07 -20.71
CA GLY A 98 2.47 -18.41 -20.23
C GLY A 98 1.07 -18.52 -19.63
N ILE A 99 0.69 -17.56 -18.79
CA ILE A 99 -0.64 -17.50 -18.17
C ILE A 99 -1.72 -17.27 -19.23
N THR A 100 -1.49 -16.38 -20.19
CA THR A 100 -2.46 -16.06 -21.25
C THR A 100 -2.80 -17.27 -22.12
N LYS A 101 -1.83 -18.17 -22.36
CA LYS A 101 -2.07 -19.43 -23.12
C LYS A 101 -3.03 -20.38 -22.41
N ILE A 102 -3.18 -20.26 -21.09
CA ILE A 102 -4.07 -21.13 -20.29
C ILE A 102 -5.47 -20.51 -20.18
N ILE A 103 -5.59 -19.19 -20.33
CA ILE A 103 -6.85 -18.48 -20.21
C ILE A 103 -7.62 -18.57 -21.53
N PRO A 104 -8.87 -19.09 -21.52
CA PRO A 104 -9.72 -19.08 -22.72
C PRO A 104 -10.01 -17.64 -23.18
N GLU A 105 -10.06 -17.42 -24.49
CA GLU A 105 -10.34 -16.08 -25.06
C GLU A 105 -11.69 -15.50 -24.57
N SER A 106 -12.67 -16.38 -24.33
CA SER A 106 -13.97 -15.99 -23.78
C SER A 106 -13.91 -15.35 -22.39
N LEU A 107 -12.85 -15.61 -21.61
CA LEU A 107 -12.61 -15.01 -20.31
C LEU A 107 -11.73 -13.76 -20.41
N GLY A 108 -11.06 -13.54 -21.52
CA GLY A 108 -10.12 -12.44 -21.71
C GLY A 108 -10.78 -11.06 -21.50
N THR A 109 -11.96 -10.87 -22.06
CA THR A 109 -12.74 -9.61 -21.90
C THR A 109 -13.19 -9.35 -20.47
N HIS A 110 -13.33 -10.39 -19.64
CA HIS A 110 -13.76 -10.31 -18.24
C HIS A 110 -12.59 -10.45 -17.26
N MET A 111 -11.35 -10.33 -17.74
CA MET A 111 -10.17 -10.50 -16.88
C MET A 111 -10.08 -9.48 -15.76
N ALA A 112 -10.58 -8.25 -15.95
CA ALA A 112 -10.53 -7.24 -14.92
C ALA A 112 -11.40 -7.58 -13.70
N PRO A 113 -12.68 -7.94 -13.82
CA PRO A 113 -13.47 -8.39 -12.67
C PRO A 113 -13.00 -9.73 -12.08
N ILE A 114 -12.50 -10.64 -12.91
CA ILE A 114 -11.92 -11.91 -12.43
C ILE A 114 -10.69 -11.62 -11.55
N TYR A 115 -9.81 -10.77 -12.05
CA TYR A 115 -8.61 -10.38 -11.30
C TYR A 115 -8.95 -9.60 -10.02
N ALA A 116 -9.96 -8.71 -10.07
CA ALA A 116 -10.46 -8.01 -8.90
C ALA A 116 -10.88 -8.98 -7.78
N ILE A 117 -11.55 -10.08 -8.11
CA ILE A 117 -11.94 -11.13 -7.15
C ILE A 117 -10.71 -11.90 -6.65
N ILE A 118 -9.79 -12.28 -7.54
CA ILE A 118 -8.56 -13.01 -7.20
C ILE A 118 -7.63 -12.14 -6.33
N SER A 119 -7.63 -10.84 -6.53
CA SER A 119 -6.81 -9.92 -5.74
C SER A 119 -7.16 -9.93 -4.25
N ALA A 120 -8.41 -10.25 -3.89
CA ALA A 120 -8.86 -10.28 -2.50
C ALA A 120 -8.09 -11.31 -1.63
N PRO A 121 -8.04 -12.62 -1.95
CA PRO A 121 -7.22 -13.54 -1.20
C PRO A 121 -5.72 -13.23 -1.31
N ALA A 122 -5.24 -12.78 -2.48
CA ALA A 122 -3.84 -12.44 -2.65
C ALA A 122 -3.40 -11.31 -1.71
N ILE A 123 -4.15 -10.22 -1.63
CA ILE A 123 -3.87 -9.09 -0.73
C ILE A 123 -4.02 -9.49 0.75
N THR A 124 -4.90 -10.44 1.05
CA THR A 124 -5.09 -10.92 2.42
C THR A 124 -3.85 -11.63 2.96
N PHE A 125 -3.22 -12.49 2.17
CA PHE A 125 -2.14 -13.35 2.62
C PHE A 125 -0.73 -12.88 2.24
N LEU A 126 -0.60 -11.98 1.27
CA LEU A 126 0.69 -11.46 0.85
C LEU A 126 0.98 -10.07 1.46
N PRO A 127 2.25 -9.78 1.73
CA PRO A 127 2.69 -8.42 1.96
C PRO A 127 2.32 -7.52 0.76
N GLN A 128 1.98 -6.27 1.03
CA GLN A 128 1.52 -5.34 0.00
C GLN A 128 2.54 -5.18 -1.14
N ASP A 129 3.81 -5.04 -0.78
CA ASP A 129 4.88 -4.87 -1.74
C ASP A 129 5.03 -6.10 -2.65
N ALA A 130 4.97 -7.31 -2.08
CA ALA A 130 5.02 -8.55 -2.85
C ALA A 130 3.83 -8.69 -3.81
N PHE A 131 2.63 -8.24 -3.40
CA PHE A 131 1.46 -8.26 -4.26
C PHE A 131 1.61 -7.27 -5.42
N TYR A 132 1.89 -5.99 -5.14
CA TYR A 132 1.91 -4.96 -6.19
C TYR A 132 3.13 -5.06 -7.10
N PHE A 133 4.32 -5.27 -6.55
CA PHE A 133 5.54 -5.40 -7.36
C PHE A 133 5.69 -6.77 -8.03
N GLY A 134 5.09 -7.82 -7.47
CA GLY A 134 5.12 -9.17 -8.03
C GLY A 134 3.87 -9.45 -8.88
N ILE A 135 2.78 -9.84 -8.23
CA ILE A 135 1.60 -10.38 -8.91
C ILE A 135 0.91 -9.34 -9.80
N ALA A 136 0.70 -8.13 -9.29
CA ALA A 136 -0.04 -7.11 -10.04
C ALA A 136 0.69 -6.69 -11.32
N SER A 137 2.03 -6.62 -11.31
CA SER A 137 2.83 -6.30 -12.49
C SER A 137 2.70 -7.36 -13.58
N VAL A 138 2.71 -8.64 -13.21
CA VAL A 138 2.52 -9.77 -14.16
C VAL A 138 1.08 -9.77 -14.70
N MET A 139 0.09 -9.60 -13.83
CA MET A 139 -1.31 -9.57 -14.21
C MET A 139 -1.67 -8.38 -15.10
N ALA A 140 -1.03 -7.24 -14.92
CA ALA A 140 -1.15 -6.11 -15.85
C ALA A 140 -0.67 -6.49 -17.27
N GLY A 141 0.44 -7.24 -17.36
CA GLY A 141 0.92 -7.79 -18.64
C GLY A 141 -0.06 -8.78 -19.28
N VAL A 142 -0.67 -9.68 -18.50
CA VAL A 142 -1.70 -10.62 -18.95
C VAL A 142 -2.92 -9.86 -19.48
N MET A 143 -3.45 -8.93 -18.70
CA MET A 143 -4.63 -8.13 -19.04
C MET A 143 -4.39 -7.26 -20.29
N GLY A 144 -3.15 -6.75 -20.44
CA GLY A 144 -2.76 -5.98 -21.62
C GLY A 144 -2.90 -6.75 -22.95
N GLN A 145 -2.72 -8.08 -22.94
CA GLN A 145 -2.92 -8.93 -24.13
C GLN A 145 -4.40 -9.05 -24.51
N PHE A 146 -5.31 -8.79 -23.59
CA PHE A 146 -6.75 -8.74 -23.85
C PHE A 146 -7.28 -7.31 -24.05
N GLY A 147 -6.39 -6.33 -24.24
CA GLY A 147 -6.76 -4.95 -24.50
C GLY A 147 -7.14 -4.11 -23.26
N ILE A 148 -6.92 -4.64 -22.06
CA ILE A 148 -7.13 -3.92 -20.82
C ILE A 148 -5.91 -3.02 -20.55
N THR A 149 -6.15 -1.73 -20.31
CA THR A 149 -5.07 -0.76 -20.08
C THR A 149 -4.38 -0.97 -18.74
N PRO A 150 -3.12 -0.52 -18.57
CA PRO A 150 -2.42 -0.60 -17.28
C PRO A 150 -3.18 0.09 -16.13
N ASP A 151 -3.86 1.21 -16.40
CA ASP A 151 -4.65 1.95 -15.41
C ASP A 151 -5.85 1.11 -14.94
N GLN A 152 -6.56 0.47 -15.89
CA GLN A 152 -7.67 -0.43 -15.60
C GLN A 152 -7.20 -1.66 -14.81
N ALA A 153 -6.04 -2.20 -15.15
CA ALA A 153 -5.43 -3.29 -14.41
C ALA A 153 -5.04 -2.88 -12.97
N ALA A 154 -4.51 -1.69 -12.81
CA ALA A 154 -4.21 -1.12 -11.50
C ALA A 154 -5.47 -0.97 -10.64
N VAL A 155 -6.54 -0.41 -11.20
CA VAL A 155 -7.84 -0.28 -10.52
C VAL A 155 -8.38 -1.66 -10.12
N ALA A 156 -8.37 -2.64 -11.01
CA ALA A 156 -8.82 -4.00 -10.72
C ALA A 156 -8.02 -4.62 -9.54
N SER A 157 -6.72 -4.37 -9.48
CA SER A 157 -5.87 -4.84 -8.38
C SER A 157 -6.23 -4.20 -7.03
N MET A 158 -6.74 -2.97 -7.03
CA MET A 158 -7.09 -2.24 -5.81
C MET A 158 -8.42 -2.71 -5.19
N VAL A 159 -9.30 -3.34 -5.96
CA VAL A 159 -10.60 -3.83 -5.46
C VAL A 159 -10.41 -4.81 -4.29
N GLY A 160 -9.38 -5.64 -4.35
CA GLY A 160 -9.04 -6.57 -3.26
C GLY A 160 -8.68 -5.91 -1.93
N GLN A 161 -8.41 -4.59 -1.91
CA GLN A 161 -8.14 -3.85 -0.67
C GLN A 161 -9.31 -3.92 0.33
N ALA A 162 -10.54 -4.22 -0.14
CA ALA A 162 -11.67 -4.51 0.73
C ALA A 162 -11.36 -5.64 1.76
N PHE A 163 -10.43 -6.53 1.44
CA PHE A 163 -10.03 -7.63 2.31
C PHE A 163 -8.77 -7.35 3.14
N ARG A 164 -8.17 -6.17 2.96
CA ARG A 164 -6.90 -5.84 3.64
C ARG A 164 -7.03 -5.87 5.16
N LEU A 165 -8.15 -5.45 5.73
CA LEU A 165 -8.38 -5.41 7.18
C LEU A 165 -8.55 -6.78 7.83
N ILE A 166 -8.63 -7.88 7.08
CA ILE A 166 -8.59 -9.23 7.67
C ILE A 166 -7.23 -9.90 7.51
N SER A 167 -6.25 -9.19 6.96
CA SER A 167 -4.92 -9.74 6.69
C SER A 167 -4.17 -10.07 7.97
N PRO A 168 -3.67 -11.30 8.13
CA PRO A 168 -2.84 -11.67 9.27
C PRO A 168 -1.40 -11.13 9.17
N VAL A 169 -1.06 -10.50 8.05
CA VAL A 169 0.31 -10.01 7.76
C VAL A 169 0.50 -8.55 8.18
N ILE A 170 -0.55 -7.86 8.66
CA ILE A 170 -0.50 -6.45 9.06
C ILE A 170 -0.35 -6.32 10.58
N PRO A 171 0.82 -5.89 11.10
CA PRO A 171 1.03 -5.72 12.53
C PRO A 171 0.08 -4.73 13.18
N ALA A 172 -0.29 -3.65 12.47
CA ALA A 172 -1.19 -2.62 12.99
C ALA A 172 -2.59 -3.16 13.37
N LEU A 173 -3.06 -4.24 12.72
CA LEU A 173 -4.34 -4.85 13.06
C LEU A 173 -4.31 -5.58 14.41
N TYR A 174 -3.18 -6.19 14.74
CA TYR A 174 -3.00 -6.83 16.06
C TYR A 174 -2.97 -5.76 17.16
N MET A 175 -2.29 -4.64 16.92
CA MET A 175 -2.30 -3.50 17.85
C MET A 175 -3.71 -2.93 18.02
N LEU A 176 -4.47 -2.79 16.93
CA LEU A 176 -5.86 -2.34 16.99
C LEU A 176 -6.71 -3.29 17.84
N CYS A 177 -6.58 -4.59 17.62
CA CYS A 177 -7.30 -5.61 18.39
C CYS A 177 -6.91 -5.59 19.86
N GLU A 178 -5.63 -5.39 20.17
CA GLU A 178 -5.14 -5.26 21.55
C GLU A 178 -5.73 -4.02 22.24
N TYR A 179 -5.72 -2.85 21.59
CA TYR A 179 -6.29 -1.63 22.16
C TYR A 179 -7.82 -1.68 22.33
N THR A 180 -8.50 -2.44 21.49
CA THR A 180 -9.97 -2.58 21.56
C THR A 180 -10.41 -3.79 22.37
N GLU A 181 -9.46 -4.57 22.92
CA GLU A 181 -9.72 -5.80 23.68
C GLU A 181 -10.56 -6.84 22.90
N ILE A 182 -10.47 -6.83 21.56
CA ILE A 182 -11.17 -7.75 20.67
C ILE A 182 -10.19 -8.82 20.19
N ASN A 183 -10.62 -10.08 20.23
CA ASN A 183 -9.82 -11.16 19.65
C ASN A 183 -9.71 -10.98 18.12
N PHE A 184 -8.50 -11.16 17.57
CA PHE A 184 -8.24 -10.97 16.14
C PHE A 184 -9.13 -11.84 15.23
N VAL A 185 -9.38 -13.10 15.63
CA VAL A 185 -10.26 -14.01 14.87
C VAL A 185 -11.72 -13.53 14.87
N ASP A 186 -12.19 -12.97 15.97
CA ASP A 186 -13.56 -12.46 16.06
C ASP A 186 -13.70 -11.15 15.27
N PHE A 187 -12.66 -10.31 15.27
CA PHE A 187 -12.57 -9.16 14.40
C PHE A 187 -12.64 -9.57 12.92
N GLN A 188 -11.86 -10.58 12.50
CA GLN A 188 -11.88 -11.08 11.12
C GLN A 188 -13.28 -11.62 10.73
N LYS A 189 -13.91 -12.42 11.59
CA LYS A 189 -15.27 -12.95 11.36
C LYS A 189 -16.32 -11.85 11.26
N GLY A 190 -16.17 -10.80 12.06
CA GLY A 190 -17.04 -9.63 12.01
C GLY A 190 -16.88 -8.86 10.70
N TYR A 191 -15.63 -8.56 10.35
CA TYR A 191 -15.30 -7.72 9.19
C TYR A 191 -15.58 -8.41 7.84
N ILE A 192 -15.39 -9.71 7.70
CA ILE A 192 -15.59 -10.43 6.44
C ILE A 192 -16.99 -10.25 5.87
N LYS A 193 -17.99 -10.06 6.74
CA LYS A 193 -19.38 -9.80 6.33
C LYS A 193 -19.53 -8.46 5.59
N PHE A 194 -18.65 -7.51 5.85
CA PHE A 194 -18.60 -6.21 5.18
C PHE A 194 -17.64 -6.22 3.99
N ALA A 195 -16.55 -6.99 4.03
CA ALA A 195 -15.57 -7.06 2.97
C ALA A 195 -16.17 -7.53 1.63
N TRP A 196 -17.03 -8.56 1.65
CA TRP A 196 -17.70 -9.05 0.46
C TRP A 196 -18.63 -8.02 -0.22
N PRO A 197 -19.58 -7.40 0.49
CA PRO A 197 -20.39 -6.32 -0.10
C PRO A 197 -19.54 -5.17 -0.65
N ILE A 198 -18.49 -4.75 0.07
CA ILE A 198 -17.61 -3.66 -0.38
C ILE A 198 -16.91 -4.04 -1.68
N LEU A 199 -16.39 -5.27 -1.80
CA LEU A 199 -15.75 -5.75 -3.02
C LEU A 199 -16.71 -5.71 -4.21
N PHE A 200 -17.93 -6.21 -4.05
CA PHE A 200 -18.93 -6.18 -5.12
C PHE A 200 -19.37 -4.75 -5.48
N ILE A 201 -19.52 -3.87 -4.49
CA ILE A 201 -19.80 -2.45 -4.72
C ILE A 201 -18.69 -1.81 -5.57
N TYR A 202 -17.42 -2.08 -5.25
CA TYR A 202 -16.30 -1.59 -6.06
C TYR A 202 -16.36 -2.09 -7.50
N ILE A 203 -16.57 -3.40 -7.71
CA ILE A 203 -16.69 -3.97 -9.06
C ILE A 203 -17.83 -3.28 -9.83
N ILE A 204 -19.00 -3.14 -9.22
CA ILE A 204 -20.19 -2.54 -9.86
C ILE A 204 -19.93 -1.05 -10.17
N VAL A 205 -19.42 -0.29 -9.19
CA VAL A 205 -19.17 1.14 -9.37
C VAL A 205 -18.12 1.38 -10.46
N TYR A 206 -17.00 0.66 -10.42
CA TYR A 206 -15.93 0.80 -11.41
C TYR A 206 -16.39 0.34 -12.81
N GLY A 207 -17.24 -0.68 -12.88
CA GLY A 207 -17.84 -1.09 -14.13
C GLY A 207 -18.81 -0.06 -14.71
N ILE A 208 -19.73 0.50 -13.89
CA ILE A 208 -20.69 1.51 -14.34
C ILE A 208 -19.99 2.83 -14.74
N THR A 209 -18.92 3.19 -14.02
CA THR A 209 -18.14 4.41 -14.34
C THR A 209 -17.20 4.23 -15.54
N GLY A 210 -17.05 3.02 -16.05
CA GLY A 210 -16.14 2.70 -17.16
C GLY A 210 -14.65 2.73 -16.78
N VAL A 211 -14.34 2.88 -15.49
CA VAL A 211 -12.96 2.89 -15.00
C VAL A 211 -12.33 1.49 -15.09
N MET A 212 -13.16 0.44 -14.98
CA MET A 212 -12.77 -0.96 -15.14
C MET A 212 -13.74 -1.62 -16.14
N PRO A 213 -13.26 -2.35 -17.18
CA PRO A 213 -14.13 -3.11 -18.07
C PRO A 213 -14.76 -4.28 -17.31
N LEU A 214 -16.05 -4.52 -17.54
CA LEU A 214 -16.81 -5.63 -16.96
C LEU A 214 -16.82 -6.86 -17.88
#